data_33c45143f38131d3786ba43c5d775b37
#
_entry.id   33c45143f38131d3786ba43c5d775b37
#
_cell.length_a   1.000
_cell.length_b   1.000
_cell.length_c   1.000
_cell.angle_alpha   90.00
_cell.angle_beta   90.00
_cell.angle_gamma   90.00
#
_symmetry.space_group_name_H-M   'P 1'
#
loop_
_entity.id
_entity.type
_entity.pdbx_description
1 polymer ?
#
loop_
_entity_poly.entity_id
_entity_poly.type
_entity_poly.pdbx_seq_one_letter_code
_entity_poly.pdbx_strand_id
1 'polypeptide(L)' 'MDELQLADYLLKKNRERQKEIGEILITGGAKDFVQYREFVGEIRGLTFVEQEIQAILKNYERIDE' A
#
# COMPACT_ATOMS: atom_id res chain seq x y z
N MET A 1 -8.48 -16.06 11.54
CA MET A 1 -7.36 -15.15 11.23
C MET A 1 -7.19 -14.19 12.39
N ASP A 2 -6.01 -14.13 12.98
CA ASP A 2 -5.76 -13.19 14.06
C ASP A 2 -5.39 -11.80 13.52
N GLU A 3 -5.22 -10.85 14.43
CA GLU A 3 -4.96 -9.46 14.06
C GLU A 3 -3.65 -9.29 13.29
N LEU A 4 -2.61 -10.00 13.69
CA LEU A 4 -1.31 -9.93 13.01
C LEU A 4 -1.38 -10.53 11.61
N GLN A 5 -2.09 -11.65 11.45
CA GLN A 5 -2.28 -12.26 10.14
C GLN A 5 -3.09 -11.36 9.23
N LEU A 6 -4.11 -10.70 9.76
CA LEU A 6 -4.92 -9.76 8.98
C LEU A 6 -4.08 -8.58 8.54
N ALA A 7 -3.27 -8.02 9.44
CA ALA A 7 -2.41 -6.89 9.12
C ALA A 7 -1.39 -7.26 8.04
N ASP A 8 -0.77 -8.45 8.17
CA ASP A 8 0.17 -8.93 7.16
C ASP A 8 -0.49 -9.13 5.80
N TYR A 9 -1.70 -9.68 5.80
CA TYR A 9 -2.45 -9.87 4.57
C TYR A 9 -2.75 -8.54 3.89
N LEU A 10 -3.23 -7.56 4.66
CA LEU A 10 -3.55 -6.25 4.11
C LEU A 10 -2.30 -5.53 3.59
N LEU A 11 -1.19 -5.67 4.30
CA LEU A 11 0.08 -5.09 3.86
C LEU A 11 0.53 -5.69 2.53
N LYS A 12 0.42 -6.99 2.40
CA LYS A 12 0.76 -7.70 1.16
C LYS A 12 -0.11 -7.21 -0.01
N LYS A 13 -1.44 -7.13 0.21
CA LYS A 13 -2.36 -6.67 -0.81
C LYS A 13 -2.09 -5.22 -1.21
N ASN A 14 -1.78 -4.39 -0.22
CA ASN A 14 -1.42 -2.99 -0.46
C ASN A 14 -0.19 -2.89 -1.37
N ARG A 15 0.85 -3.66 -1.08
CA ARG A 15 2.09 -3.66 -1.86
C ARG A 15 1.88 -4.21 -3.27
N GLU A 16 1.05 -5.23 -3.41
CA GLU A 16 0.69 -5.77 -4.72
C GLU A 16 0.03 -4.69 -5.58
N ARG A 17 -0.88 -3.92 -5.01
CA ARG A 17 -1.56 -2.85 -5.75
C ARG A 17 -0.61 -1.72 -6.10
N GLN A 18 0.28 -1.34 -5.19
CA GLN A 18 1.30 -0.35 -5.49
C GLN A 18 2.16 -0.77 -6.67
N LYS A 19 2.54 -2.06 -6.71
CA LYS A 19 3.34 -2.60 -7.79
C LYS A 19 2.59 -2.55 -9.13
N GLU A 20 1.32 -2.94 -9.14
CA GLU A 20 0.49 -2.88 -10.34
C GLU A 20 0.42 -1.46 -10.90
N ILE A 21 0.17 -0.48 -10.04
CA ILE A 21 0.08 0.92 -10.47
C ILE A 21 1.43 1.39 -10.98
N GLY A 22 2.49 1.05 -10.27
CA GLY A 22 3.85 1.40 -10.70
C GLY A 22 4.16 0.86 -12.10
N GLU A 23 3.79 -0.38 -12.38
CA GLU A 23 3.98 -0.98 -13.69
C GLU A 23 3.17 -0.25 -14.77
N ILE A 24 1.92 0.12 -14.47
CA ILE A 24 1.08 0.89 -15.39
C ILE A 24 1.75 2.21 -15.74
N LEU A 25 2.25 2.92 -14.74
CA LEU A 25 2.89 4.22 -14.95
C LEU A 25 4.19 4.09 -15.74
N ILE A 26 5.01 3.09 -15.42
CA ILE A 26 6.30 2.86 -16.09
C ILE A 26 6.11 2.50 -17.55
N THR A 27 5.08 1.73 -17.87
CA THR A 27 4.82 1.27 -19.24
C THR A 27 3.98 2.26 -20.05
N GLY A 28 3.66 3.43 -19.49
CA GLY A 28 2.85 4.43 -20.20
C GLY A 28 1.39 4.07 -20.30
N GLY A 29 0.88 3.28 -19.35
CA GLY A 29 -0.53 2.84 -19.36
C GLY A 29 -1.53 3.90 -18.96
N ALA A 30 -1.09 5.06 -18.46
CA ALA A 30 -2.00 6.17 -18.20
C ALA A 30 -2.38 6.84 -19.52
N LYS A 31 -3.68 6.96 -19.77
CA LYS A 31 -4.21 7.46 -21.04
C LYS A 31 -4.03 8.97 -21.20
N ASP A 32 -4.10 9.71 -20.10
CA ASP A 32 -4.02 11.15 -20.10
C ASP A 32 -3.50 11.64 -18.73
N PHE A 33 -3.37 12.96 -18.60
CA PHE A 33 -2.84 13.54 -17.38
C PHE A 33 -3.77 13.35 -16.18
N VAL A 34 -5.08 13.37 -16.40
CA VAL A 34 -6.06 13.14 -15.33
C VAL A 34 -5.90 11.73 -14.77
N GLN A 35 -5.82 10.74 -15.64
CA GLN A 35 -5.63 9.35 -15.20
C GLN A 35 -4.28 9.17 -14.48
N TYR A 36 -3.23 9.81 -14.99
CA TYR A 36 -1.93 9.80 -14.33
C TYR A 36 -2.05 10.31 -12.88
N ARG A 37 -2.72 11.44 -12.70
CA ARG A 37 -2.91 12.03 -11.37
C ARG A 37 -3.73 11.13 -10.45
N GLU A 38 -4.73 10.42 -11.00
CA GLU A 38 -5.52 9.49 -10.23
C GLU A 38 -4.67 8.33 -9.70
N PHE A 39 -3.80 7.78 -10.53
CA PHE A 39 -2.89 6.72 -10.11
C PHE A 39 -1.90 7.21 -9.06
N VAL A 40 -1.35 8.41 -9.24
CA VAL A 40 -0.43 8.98 -8.25
C VAL A 40 -1.15 9.19 -6.92
N GLY A 41 -2.39 9.65 -6.93
CA GLY A 41 -3.19 9.81 -5.72
C GLY A 41 -3.45 8.48 -5.04
N GLU A 42 -3.74 7.43 -5.81
CA GLU A 42 -3.96 6.09 -5.26
C GLU A 42 -2.69 5.57 -4.58
N ILE A 43 -1.52 5.73 -5.22
CA ILE A 43 -0.24 5.31 -4.64
C ILE A 43 0.01 6.05 -3.33
N ARG A 44 -0.25 7.35 -3.29
CA ARG A 44 -0.06 8.14 -2.06
C ARG A 44 -0.93 7.63 -0.93
N GLY A 45 -2.20 7.31 -1.23
CA GLY A 45 -3.11 6.75 -0.23
C GLY A 45 -2.63 5.39 0.25
N LEU A 46 -2.21 4.53 -0.66
CA LEU A 46 -1.70 3.20 -0.32
C LEU A 46 -0.43 3.28 0.51
N THR A 47 0.48 4.19 0.17
CA THR A 47 1.71 4.40 0.93
C THR A 47 1.41 4.89 2.35
N PHE A 48 0.45 5.78 2.48
CA PHE A 48 0.03 6.25 3.80
C PHE A 48 -0.49 5.09 4.65
N VAL A 49 -1.37 4.27 4.09
CA VAL A 49 -1.93 3.12 4.81
C VAL A 49 -0.84 2.10 5.13
N GLU A 50 0.09 1.87 4.23
CA GLU A 50 1.22 0.97 4.48
C GLU A 50 2.01 1.41 5.71
N GLN A 51 2.32 2.71 5.81
CA GLN A 51 3.06 3.24 6.96
C GLN A 51 2.26 3.08 8.25
N GLU A 52 0.95 3.28 8.19
CA GLU A 52 0.09 3.11 9.36
C GLU A 52 0.05 1.65 9.82
N ILE A 53 -0.06 0.70 8.87
CA ILE A 53 -0.05 -0.72 9.22
C ILE A 53 1.29 -1.11 9.83
N GLN A 54 2.40 -0.63 9.26
CA GLN A 54 3.73 -0.91 9.80
C GLN A 54 3.88 -0.36 11.21
N ALA A 55 3.34 0.83 11.48
CA ALA A 55 3.38 1.42 12.82
C ALA A 55 2.61 0.57 13.82
N ILE A 56 1.44 0.07 13.42
CA ILE A 56 0.63 -0.81 14.27
C ILE A 56 1.39 -2.09 14.58
N LEU A 57 1.98 -2.72 13.58
CA LEU A 57 2.75 -3.97 13.76
C LEU A 57 3.94 -3.74 14.69
N LYS A 58 4.62 -2.62 14.52
CA LYS A 58 5.77 -2.27 15.35
C LYS A 58 5.37 -2.08 16.81
N ASN A 59 4.25 -1.41 17.06
CA ASN A 59 3.74 -1.24 18.41
C ASN A 59 3.33 -2.56 19.03
N TYR A 60 2.77 -3.45 18.23
CA TYR A 60 2.36 -4.78 18.68
C TYR A 60 3.58 -5.60 19.15
N GLU A 61 4.67 -5.53 18.42
CA GLU A 61 5.91 -6.20 18.77
C GLU A 61 6.48 -5.65 20.09
N ARG A 62 6.36 -4.34 20.33
CA ARG A 62 6.84 -3.71 21.57
C ARG A 62 6.07 -4.16 22.79
N ILE A 63 4.76 -4.41 22.63
CA ILE A 63 3.92 -4.82 23.76
C ILE A 63 4.29 -6.21 24.24
N ASP A 64 4.78 -7.07 23.34
CA ASP A 64 5.16 -8.44 23.66
C ASP A 64 6.51 -8.55 24.37
N GLU A 65 7.24 -7.47 24.46
CA GLU A 65 8.47 -7.42 25.25
C GLU A 65 8.12 -7.14 26.71
#